data_e339113a7c7948de10bd4449deee843f
#
_entry.id   e339113a7c7948de10bd4449deee843f
#
_cell.length_a   1.000
_cell.length_b   1.000
_cell.length_c   1.000
_cell.angle_alpha   90.00
_cell.angle_beta   90.00
_cell.angle_gamma   90.00
#
_symmetry.space_group_name_H-M   'P 1'
#
loop_
_entity.id
_entity.type
_entity.pdbx_description
1 polymer ?
#
loop_
_entity_poly.entity_id
_entity_poly.type
_entity_poly.pdbx_seq_one_letter_code
_entity_poly.pdbx_strand_id
1 'polypeptide(L)'
;MTPLLGYRDGRDFLLIRRRSENYQMETFRLKGYSRGIYRFCGTRRTLAQILHEIPSVSPEKLENFISHMVDKRLMFREGDQVLSLAVNEETHKVLCGEA
;
A
#
# COMPACT_ATOMS: atom_id res chain seq x y z
N MET A 1 2.02 4.17 20.04
CA MET A 1 0.70 4.35 19.42
C MET A 1 0.61 3.61 18.09
N THR A 2 -0.44 2.85 17.90
CA THR A 2 -0.64 2.11 16.65
C THR A 2 -1.22 3.05 15.59
N PRO A 3 -0.64 3.08 14.39
CA PRO A 3 -1.21 3.93 13.34
C PRO A 3 -2.60 3.47 12.94
N LEU A 4 -3.43 4.42 12.49
CA LEU A 4 -4.79 4.11 12.05
C LEU A 4 -4.79 3.26 10.78
N LEU A 5 -3.76 3.39 9.97
CA LEU A 5 -3.61 2.63 8.74
C LEU A 5 -2.15 2.20 8.63
N GLY A 6 -1.92 0.90 8.71
CA GLY A 6 -0.58 0.36 8.65
C GLY A 6 -0.53 -0.93 7.87
N TYR A 7 0.66 -1.37 7.51
CA TYR A 7 0.80 -2.65 6.83
C TYR A 7 2.00 -3.43 7.39
N ARG A 8 1.92 -4.73 7.23
CA ARG A 8 2.99 -5.66 7.53
C ARG A 8 3.31 -6.49 6.31
N ASP A 9 4.59 -6.64 6.02
CA ASP A 9 5.02 -7.47 4.90
C ASP A 9 5.35 -8.86 5.44
N GLY A 10 4.60 -9.87 4.98
CA GLY A 10 4.73 -11.23 5.45
C GLY A 10 5.43 -12.15 4.48
N ARG A 11 6.38 -11.67 3.71
CA ARG A 11 7.13 -12.44 2.72
C ARG A 11 6.35 -12.73 1.45
N ASP A 12 5.29 -13.52 1.55
CA ASP A 12 4.49 -13.92 0.39
C ASP A 12 3.28 -13.03 0.21
N PHE A 13 2.95 -12.25 1.22
CA PHE A 13 1.78 -11.37 1.19
C PHE A 13 2.05 -10.13 2.02
N LEU A 14 1.25 -9.11 1.74
CA LEU A 14 1.30 -7.87 2.51
C LEU A 14 -0.08 -7.70 3.14
N LEU A 15 -0.09 -7.41 4.42
CA LEU A 15 -1.33 -7.28 5.18
C LEU A 15 -1.52 -5.84 5.60
N ILE A 16 -2.59 -5.21 5.11
CA ILE A 16 -2.92 -3.84 5.47
C ILE A 16 -3.99 -3.89 6.55
N ARG A 17 -3.78 -3.15 7.62
CA ARG A 17 -4.74 -3.07 8.71
C ARG A 17 -5.20 -1.63 8.87
N ARG A 18 -6.50 -1.45 9.00
CA ARG A 18 -7.10 -0.14 9.18
C ARG A 18 -8.07 -0.19 10.35
N ARG A 19 -7.96 0.79 11.24
CA ARG A 19 -8.90 0.91 12.35
C ARG A 19 -10.04 1.83 11.92
N SER A 20 -11.26 1.32 12.01
CA SER A 20 -12.44 2.10 11.67
C SER A 20 -12.85 2.97 12.87
N GLU A 21 -13.81 3.86 12.64
CA GLU A 21 -14.32 4.73 13.69
C GLU A 21 -14.97 3.95 14.83
N ASN A 22 -15.44 2.74 14.54
CA ASN A 22 -16.07 1.89 15.54
C ASN A 22 -15.05 1.01 16.25
N TYR A 23 -13.77 1.31 16.12
CA TYR A 23 -12.67 0.54 16.69
C TYR A 23 -12.60 -0.88 16.14
N GLN A 24 -13.28 -1.14 15.04
CA GLN A 24 -13.18 -2.42 14.36
C GLN A 24 -11.97 -2.40 13.46
N MET A 25 -11.29 -3.54 13.36
CA MET A 25 -10.09 -3.65 12.54
C MET A 25 -10.46 -4.24 11.19
N GLU A 26 -10.15 -3.51 10.12
CA GLU A 26 -10.31 -4.01 8.77
C GLU A 26 -8.96 -4.50 8.28
N THR A 27 -8.96 -5.62 7.57
CA THR A 27 -7.74 -6.23 7.09
C THR A 27 -7.84 -6.49 5.59
N PHE A 28 -6.78 -6.13 4.87
CA PHE A 28 -6.70 -6.34 3.42
C PHE A 28 -5.41 -7.09 3.12
N ARG A 29 -5.51 -8.14 2.31
CA ARG A 29 -4.34 -8.95 1.96
C ARG A 29 -3.97 -8.75 0.49
N LEU A 30 -2.71 -8.44 0.23
CA LEU A 30 -2.20 -8.26 -1.12
C LEU A 30 -1.15 -9.32 -1.40
N LYS A 31 -1.22 -9.91 -2.59
CA LYS A 31 -0.27 -10.93 -3.03
C LYS A 31 0.21 -10.64 -4.44
N GLY A 32 1.32 -11.26 -4.82
CA GLY A 32 1.85 -11.14 -6.17
C GLY A 32 2.18 -9.71 -6.53
N TYR A 33 1.76 -9.29 -7.71
CA TYR A 33 2.09 -7.94 -8.15
C TYR A 33 1.43 -6.86 -7.30
N SER A 34 0.30 -7.17 -6.69
CA SER A 34 -0.38 -6.20 -5.81
C SER A 34 0.51 -5.83 -4.62
N ARG A 35 1.14 -6.84 -4.04
CA ARG A 35 2.09 -6.63 -2.95
C ARG A 35 3.26 -5.77 -3.41
N GLY A 36 3.83 -6.12 -4.58
CA GLY A 36 4.96 -5.39 -5.12
C GLY A 36 4.64 -3.94 -5.41
N ILE A 37 3.48 -3.69 -6.01
CA ILE A 37 3.04 -2.34 -6.33
C ILE A 37 2.88 -1.52 -5.06
N TYR A 38 2.22 -2.08 -4.06
CA TYR A 38 1.94 -1.35 -2.83
C TYR A 38 3.24 -0.96 -2.11
N ARG A 39 4.20 -1.87 -2.06
CA ARG A 39 5.49 -1.60 -1.43
C ARG A 39 6.29 -0.56 -2.22
N PHE A 40 6.29 -0.69 -3.54
CA PHE A 40 7.02 0.23 -4.40
C PHE A 40 6.50 1.66 -4.26
N CYS A 41 5.20 1.81 -4.04
CA CYS A 41 4.56 3.11 -3.89
C CYS A 41 4.64 3.66 -2.46
N GLY A 42 5.51 3.10 -1.63
CA GLY A 42 5.79 3.65 -0.31
C GLY A 42 6.34 5.06 -0.39
N THR A 43 6.93 5.43 -1.52
CA THR A 43 7.22 6.80 -1.87
C THR A 43 6.42 7.09 -3.14
N ARG A 44 6.22 8.38 -3.44
CA ARG A 44 5.44 8.76 -4.62
C ARG A 44 6.07 8.22 -5.90
N ARG A 45 5.27 7.54 -6.72
CA ARG A 45 5.72 6.96 -7.98
C ARG A 45 4.76 7.31 -9.10
N THR A 46 5.28 7.35 -10.34
CA THR A 46 4.41 7.51 -11.51
C THR A 46 3.98 6.15 -12.01
N LEU A 47 2.89 6.13 -12.79
CA LEU A 47 2.43 4.88 -13.39
C LEU A 47 3.50 4.24 -14.27
N ALA A 48 4.25 5.07 -14.99
CA ALA A 48 5.33 4.58 -15.85
C ALA A 48 6.42 3.89 -15.03
N GLN A 49 6.76 4.46 -13.87
CA GLN A 49 7.76 3.86 -13.00
C GLN A 49 7.29 2.51 -12.47
N ILE A 50 6.02 2.40 -12.13
CA ILE A 50 5.45 1.15 -11.63
C ILE A 50 5.50 0.09 -12.71
N LEU A 51 5.11 0.44 -13.93
CA LEU A 51 5.13 -0.51 -15.05
C LEU A 51 6.54 -0.98 -15.37
N HIS A 52 7.52 -0.08 -15.23
CA HIS A 52 8.91 -0.43 -15.46
C HIS A 52 9.44 -1.39 -14.39
N GLU A 53 9.09 -1.11 -13.14
CA GLU A 53 9.56 -1.89 -12.00
C GLU A 53 8.90 -3.26 -11.92
N ILE A 54 7.62 -3.34 -12.32
CA ILE A 54 6.84 -4.57 -12.20
C ILE A 54 6.28 -4.92 -13.59
N PRO A 55 7.13 -5.47 -14.48
CA PRO A 55 6.69 -5.73 -15.86
C PRO A 55 5.66 -6.84 -16.00
N SER A 56 5.41 -7.58 -14.93
CA SER A 56 4.39 -8.64 -14.97
C SER A 56 2.97 -8.09 -14.95
N VAL A 57 2.79 -6.81 -14.65
CA VAL A 57 1.47 -6.19 -14.62
C VAL A 57 1.27 -5.38 -15.89
N SER A 58 0.09 -5.52 -16.52
CA SER A 58 -0.25 -4.73 -17.70
C SER A 58 -0.77 -3.35 -17.27
N PRO A 59 -0.74 -2.37 -18.18
CA PRO A 59 -1.29 -1.06 -17.85
C PRO A 59 -2.75 -1.11 -17.40
N GLU A 60 -3.55 -1.98 -18.03
CA GLU A 60 -4.94 -2.15 -17.68
C GLU A 60 -5.12 -2.69 -16.27
N LYS A 61 -4.34 -3.73 -15.94
CA LYS A 61 -4.40 -4.31 -14.60
C LYS A 61 -3.93 -3.32 -13.54
N LEU A 62 -2.92 -2.53 -13.86
CA LEU A 62 -2.41 -1.52 -12.95
C LEU A 62 -3.48 -0.46 -12.67
N GLU A 63 -4.15 0.03 -13.73
CA GLU A 63 -5.21 1.02 -13.55
C GLU A 63 -6.34 0.47 -12.69
N ASN A 64 -6.76 -0.77 -12.96
CA ASN A 64 -7.81 -1.40 -12.18
C ASN A 64 -7.42 -1.56 -10.71
N PHE A 65 -6.20 -1.99 -10.46
CA PHE A 65 -5.72 -2.15 -9.10
C PHE A 65 -5.69 -0.82 -8.36
N ILE A 66 -5.12 0.21 -9.00
CA ILE A 66 -4.99 1.52 -8.36
C ILE A 66 -6.36 2.13 -8.10
N SER A 67 -7.27 2.04 -9.08
CA SER A 67 -8.63 2.55 -8.90
C SER A 67 -9.32 1.89 -7.71
N HIS A 68 -9.15 0.58 -7.59
CA HIS A 68 -9.72 -0.18 -6.49
C HIS A 68 -9.13 0.28 -5.14
N MET A 69 -7.81 0.45 -5.10
CA MET A 69 -7.14 0.85 -3.86
C MET A 69 -7.48 2.29 -3.47
N VAL A 70 -7.60 3.17 -4.45
CA VAL A 70 -7.99 4.56 -4.18
C VAL A 70 -9.42 4.60 -3.67
N ASP A 71 -10.29 3.79 -4.27
CA ASP A 71 -11.68 3.72 -3.85
C ASP A 71 -11.80 3.26 -2.39
N LYS A 72 -10.93 2.35 -1.98
CA LYS A 72 -10.89 1.88 -0.59
C LYS A 72 -10.08 2.78 0.33
N ARG A 73 -9.54 3.87 -0.21
CA ARG A 73 -8.72 4.82 0.53
C ARG A 73 -7.45 4.20 1.11
N LEU A 74 -6.89 3.26 0.39
CA LEU A 74 -5.62 2.63 0.76
C LEU A 74 -4.46 3.22 -0.01
N MET A 75 -4.72 3.92 -1.11
CA MET A 75 -3.73 4.63 -1.90
C MET A 75 -4.27 5.99 -2.30
N PHE A 76 -3.35 6.91 -2.56
CA PHE A 76 -3.66 8.25 -3.04
C PHE A 76 -3.16 8.39 -4.47
N ARG A 77 -3.93 9.06 -5.31
CA ARG A 77 -3.53 9.28 -6.70
C ARG A 77 -3.78 10.73 -7.09
N GLU A 78 -2.80 11.31 -7.77
CA GLU A 78 -2.92 12.64 -8.34
C GLU A 78 -2.32 12.59 -9.75
N GLY A 79 -3.19 12.64 -10.77
CA GLY A 79 -2.75 12.49 -12.15
C GLY A 79 -2.18 11.09 -12.37
N ASP A 80 -0.90 11.02 -12.75
CA ASP A 80 -0.21 9.75 -12.96
C ASP A 80 0.67 9.35 -11.77
N GLN A 81 0.59 10.10 -10.66
CA GLN A 81 1.37 9.82 -9.48
C GLN A 81 0.53 9.13 -8.43
N VAL A 82 1.09 8.12 -7.80
CA VAL A 82 0.39 7.35 -6.76
C VAL A 82 1.28 7.18 -5.54
N LEU A 83 0.63 7.01 -4.39
CA LEU A 83 1.30 6.86 -3.12
C LEU A 83 0.48 5.93 -2.24
N SER A 84 1.15 4.96 -1.61
CA SER A 84 0.50 4.09 -0.63
C SER A 84 0.31 4.85 0.67
N LEU A 85 -0.86 4.73 1.26
CA LEU A 85 -1.19 5.49 2.46
C LEU A 85 -0.86 4.78 3.76
N ALA A 86 -0.78 3.46 3.74
CA ALA A 86 -0.46 2.72 4.97
C ALA A 86 1.02 2.86 5.30
N VAL A 87 1.33 3.02 6.58
CA VAL A 87 2.72 3.07 7.05
C VAL A 87 3.20 1.66 7.33
N ASN A 88 4.48 1.42 7.05
CA ASN A 88 5.11 0.16 7.40
C ASN A 88 5.20 0.09 8.93
N GLU A 89 4.45 -0.82 9.53
CA GLU A 89 4.37 -0.91 10.98
C GLU A 89 5.72 -1.19 11.64
N GLU A 90 6.55 -2.00 11.00
CA GLU A 90 7.87 -2.28 11.55
C GLU A 90 8.78 -1.06 11.51
N THR A 91 8.79 -0.36 10.38
CA THR A 91 9.59 0.85 10.24
C THR A 91 9.09 1.94 11.18
N HIS A 92 7.77 2.09 11.25
CA HIS A 92 7.16 3.08 12.12
C HIS A 92 7.54 2.84 13.58
N LYS A 93 7.53 1.58 13.99
CA LYS A 93 7.87 1.19 15.33
C LYS A 93 9.31 1.59 15.68
N VAL A 94 10.23 1.36 14.75
CA VAL A 94 11.64 1.73 14.94
C VAL A 94 11.80 3.24 14.95
N LEU A 95 11.16 3.93 14.02
CA LEU A 95 11.27 5.39 13.89
C LEU A 95 10.63 6.13 15.06
N CYS A 96 9.65 5.54 15.71
CA CYS A 96 9.03 6.17 16.87
C CYS A 96 9.87 6.06 18.13
N GLY A 97 11.08 5.58 17.97
CA GLY A 97 12.03 5.62 19.07
C GLY A 97 11.66 4.73 20.21
N GLU A 98 11.37 3.54 19.90
CA GLU A 98 11.16 2.55 20.90
C GLU A 98 12.45 2.24 21.60
N ALA A 99 13.17 3.22 21.75
CA ALA A 99 14.47 3.11 22.38
C ALA A 99 14.32 2.55 23.75
#